data_60fd86d6ad844b1650980612e1231459
#
_entry.id   60fd86d6ad844b1650980612e1231459
#
_cell.length_a   1.000
_cell.length_b   1.000
_cell.length_c   1.000
_cell.angle_alpha   90.00
_cell.angle_beta   90.00
_cell.angle_gamma   90.00
#
_symmetry.space_group_name_H-M   'P 1'
#
loop_
_entity.id
_entity.type
_entity.pdbx_description
1 polymer ?
#
loop_
_entity_poly.entity_id
_entity_poly.type
_entity_poly.pdbx_seq_one_letter_code
_entity_poly.pdbx_strand_id
1 'polypeptide(L)'
;QYGIRMKACRVLVNSPSAEGGIGNIYNNMIPSLTLGCGSYGHNSVSHNVSSFDLLNVKTLSKRRNNMQWFRVPPKIFFEKASITYLRHIEADRVMLVCDPGMVQFGYADLVKRQLELNRHKPAVDVFSDVEPNPSTNTVYKGLERFVDFQPDVIIALGGGSAMDAAKAMWMFFEHPDVSFFGAKQKFLDIRKRTYKIPYAQKTTFICIPTTSGTGSEVTSFAVITDSETHIKYPLADYALTPDIAIVDPALVMSVPASVTADTGMDVLTHAIESYVSVMASDYTRGLSLQAIKLVFENLEHSYRFGDEESREKMHNASTMAGMAFANAFLGINHSLAHKVGPMFDIPHGRTNAILMPHVIRYNGRDPQKHAMFPKYDYFRADKDYADIARFMGWGTDKQSDAELVEVLAQKVYELGISVGIAMN
;
A
#
# COMPACT_ATOMS: atom_id res chain seq x y z
N GLN A 1 -23.06 30.38 -13.39
CA GLN A 1 -23.27 31.86 -13.53
C GLN A 1 -22.44 32.67 -12.51
N TYR A 2 -22.35 32.26 -11.25
CA TYR A 2 -21.55 32.96 -10.24
C TYR A 2 -20.07 33.09 -10.62
N GLY A 3 -19.43 31.97 -11.03
CA GLY A 3 -18.02 31.96 -11.42
C GLY A 3 -17.69 32.90 -12.60
N ILE A 4 -18.62 33.11 -13.51
CA ILE A 4 -18.45 34.02 -14.66
C ILE A 4 -18.43 35.49 -14.21
N ARG A 5 -19.15 35.82 -13.15
CA ARG A 5 -19.28 37.21 -12.65
C ARG A 5 -18.14 37.61 -11.71
N MET A 6 -17.40 36.62 -11.15
CA MET A 6 -16.29 36.92 -10.25
C MET A 6 -15.07 37.46 -11.01
N LYS A 7 -14.46 38.52 -10.48
CA LYS A 7 -13.22 39.08 -11.01
C LYS A 7 -12.00 38.27 -10.53
N ALA A 8 -11.95 36.98 -10.87
CA ALA A 8 -10.88 36.08 -10.52
C ALA A 8 -10.65 35.08 -11.64
N CYS A 9 -9.40 34.70 -11.91
CA CYS A 9 -9.05 33.72 -12.94
C CYS A 9 -9.31 32.29 -12.50
N ARG A 10 -9.37 32.04 -11.18
CA ARG A 10 -9.71 30.72 -10.60
C ARG A 10 -10.85 30.87 -9.61
N VAL A 11 -11.89 30.08 -9.79
CA VAL A 11 -13.04 30.02 -8.90
C VAL A 11 -13.16 28.59 -8.38
N LEU A 12 -13.09 28.44 -7.06
CA LEU A 12 -13.14 27.13 -6.38
C LEU A 12 -14.53 26.92 -5.80
N VAL A 13 -15.05 25.71 -5.92
CA VAL A 13 -16.34 25.30 -5.36
C VAL A 13 -16.11 24.11 -4.42
N ASN A 14 -16.59 24.23 -3.19
CA ASN A 14 -16.47 23.21 -2.14
C ASN A 14 -15.01 22.82 -1.82
N SER A 15 -14.08 23.77 -1.92
CA SER A 15 -12.68 23.58 -1.55
C SER A 15 -12.14 24.87 -0.93
N PRO A 16 -11.36 24.83 0.17
CA PRO A 16 -10.63 26.00 0.66
C PRO A 16 -9.69 26.55 -0.42
N SER A 17 -9.58 27.86 -0.54
CA SER A 17 -8.73 28.48 -1.57
C SER A 17 -7.25 28.17 -1.39
N ALA A 18 -6.80 28.00 -0.15
CA ALA A 18 -5.42 27.61 0.16
C ALA A 18 -5.06 26.22 -0.38
N GLU A 19 -6.02 25.30 -0.43
CA GLU A 19 -5.82 23.92 -0.91
C GLU A 19 -6.18 23.79 -2.39
N GLY A 20 -7.37 24.25 -2.77
CA GLY A 20 -7.88 24.12 -4.14
C GLY A 20 -7.17 25.03 -5.14
N GLY A 21 -6.64 26.17 -4.71
CA GLY A 21 -5.95 27.12 -5.57
C GLY A 21 -4.62 26.60 -6.10
N ILE A 22 -3.91 25.76 -5.36
CA ILE A 22 -2.64 25.14 -5.77
C ILE A 22 -2.85 24.17 -6.92
N GLY A 23 -3.99 23.50 -6.99
CA GLY A 23 -4.31 22.49 -8.02
C GLY A 23 -3.81 21.08 -7.68
N ASN A 24 -3.92 20.17 -8.63
CA ASN A 24 -3.48 18.77 -8.63
C ASN A 24 -4.12 17.85 -7.56
N ILE A 25 -3.89 18.08 -6.28
CA ILE A 25 -4.31 17.16 -5.19
C ILE A 25 -5.85 17.12 -5.05
N TYR A 26 -6.49 18.27 -5.13
CA TYR A 26 -7.92 18.44 -4.85
C TYR A 26 -8.79 18.62 -6.11
N ASN A 27 -8.17 18.90 -7.26
CA ASN A 27 -8.88 19.19 -8.51
C ASN A 27 -7.96 18.98 -9.73
N ASN A 28 -8.47 19.23 -10.94
CA ASN A 28 -7.75 19.04 -12.21
C ASN A 28 -6.96 20.25 -12.69
N MET A 29 -6.78 21.28 -11.88
CA MET A 29 -5.96 22.42 -12.27
C MET A 29 -4.48 22.05 -12.26
N ILE A 30 -3.72 22.58 -13.19
CA ILE A 30 -2.25 22.48 -13.21
C ILE A 30 -1.71 23.07 -11.90
N PRO A 31 -0.79 22.38 -11.19
CA PRO A 31 -0.17 22.86 -9.97
C PRO A 31 0.50 24.22 -10.19
N SER A 32 0.28 25.16 -9.27
CA SER A 32 0.91 26.47 -9.29
C SER A 32 1.22 26.92 -7.86
N LEU A 33 2.47 27.32 -7.63
CA LEU A 33 2.90 27.88 -6.34
C LEU A 33 2.62 29.38 -6.22
N THR A 34 2.41 30.05 -7.38
CA THR A 34 2.05 31.47 -7.45
C THR A 34 0.70 31.60 -8.13
N LEU A 35 -0.18 32.39 -7.55
CA LEU A 35 -1.52 32.63 -8.04
C LEU A 35 -1.67 34.10 -8.36
N GLY A 36 -1.92 34.41 -9.66
CA GLY A 36 -2.24 35.75 -10.13
C GLY A 36 -3.70 35.84 -10.54
N CYS A 37 -4.21 37.05 -10.64
CA CYS A 37 -5.57 37.30 -11.12
C CYS A 37 -5.66 37.44 -12.65
N GLY A 38 -4.58 37.16 -13.36
CA GLY A 38 -4.50 37.41 -14.80
C GLY A 38 -4.69 38.90 -15.13
N SER A 39 -5.30 39.23 -16.27
CA SER A 39 -5.59 40.58 -16.64
C SER A 39 -6.55 41.34 -15.72
N TYR A 40 -7.33 40.62 -14.91
CA TYR A 40 -8.14 41.22 -13.84
C TYR A 40 -7.30 41.81 -12.69
N GLY A 41 -6.08 41.32 -12.49
CA GLY A 41 -5.12 41.81 -11.50
C GLY A 41 -4.10 42.79 -12.09
N HIS A 42 -4.28 43.22 -13.29
CA HIS A 42 -3.36 44.12 -14.03
C HIS A 42 -1.94 43.51 -14.20
N ASN A 43 -1.84 42.17 -14.28
CA ASN A 43 -0.57 41.51 -14.54
C ASN A 43 -0.16 41.69 -16.01
N SER A 44 1.12 41.97 -16.23
CA SER A 44 1.71 41.99 -17.58
C SER A 44 2.18 40.60 -17.98
N VAL A 45 2.21 40.34 -19.29
CA VAL A 45 2.78 39.08 -19.83
C VAL A 45 4.28 39.28 -20.11
N SER A 46 5.05 38.18 -19.99
CA SER A 46 6.51 38.18 -20.21
C SER A 46 6.92 37.68 -21.62
N HIS A 47 5.97 37.49 -22.52
CA HIS A 47 6.17 37.02 -23.89
C HIS A 47 5.46 37.94 -24.89
N ASN A 48 5.64 37.69 -26.19
CA ASN A 48 4.96 38.48 -27.24
C ASN A 48 3.44 38.34 -27.11
N VAL A 49 2.75 39.50 -27.07
CA VAL A 49 1.29 39.53 -26.94
C VAL A 49 0.65 38.96 -28.21
N SER A 50 -0.21 38.00 -28.05
CA SER A 50 -1.01 37.36 -29.08
C SER A 50 -2.50 37.53 -28.82
N SER A 51 -3.35 37.09 -29.74
CA SER A 51 -4.80 37.05 -29.51
C SER A 51 -5.22 36.24 -28.30
N PHE A 52 -4.41 35.24 -27.91
CA PHE A 52 -4.66 34.47 -26.72
C PHE A 52 -4.45 35.25 -25.42
N ASP A 53 -3.55 36.22 -25.40
CA ASP A 53 -3.28 37.09 -24.25
C ASP A 53 -4.42 38.09 -24.00
N LEU A 54 -5.25 38.34 -25.01
CA LEU A 54 -6.45 39.13 -24.89
C LEU A 54 -7.66 38.37 -24.33
N LEU A 55 -7.55 37.02 -24.22
CA LEU A 55 -8.60 36.19 -23.69
C LEU A 55 -8.49 36.08 -22.16
N ASN A 56 -9.54 36.54 -21.48
CA ASN A 56 -9.66 36.29 -20.03
C ASN A 56 -10.17 34.88 -19.76
N VAL A 57 -9.24 33.93 -19.59
CA VAL A 57 -9.58 32.54 -19.24
C VAL A 57 -9.95 32.43 -17.77
N LYS A 58 -11.15 31.95 -17.48
CA LYS A 58 -11.59 31.60 -16.14
C LYS A 58 -11.66 30.08 -16.00
N THR A 59 -11.02 29.58 -14.98
CA THR A 59 -11.11 28.14 -14.63
C THR A 59 -12.09 27.98 -13.46
N LEU A 60 -13.16 27.26 -13.69
CA LEU A 60 -14.07 26.81 -12.64
C LEU A 60 -13.70 25.39 -12.23
N SER A 61 -13.27 25.23 -11.00
CA SER A 61 -12.96 23.90 -10.45
C SER A 61 -13.94 23.52 -9.36
N LYS A 62 -14.47 22.31 -9.46
CA LYS A 62 -15.31 21.68 -8.43
C LYS A 62 -14.54 20.58 -7.77
N ARG A 63 -14.79 20.40 -6.46
CA ARG A 63 -14.31 19.23 -5.75
C ARG A 63 -14.84 17.95 -6.43
N ARG A 64 -13.99 16.97 -6.64
CA ARG A 64 -14.42 15.65 -7.13
C ARG A 64 -15.32 14.98 -6.11
N ASN A 65 -16.33 14.26 -6.59
CA ASN A 65 -17.18 13.44 -5.73
C ASN A 65 -16.34 12.39 -4.99
N ASN A 66 -16.61 12.25 -3.69
CA ASN A 66 -15.96 11.25 -2.85
C ASN A 66 -16.65 9.89 -2.99
N MET A 67 -16.80 9.36 -4.20
CA MET A 67 -17.21 7.96 -4.33
C MET A 67 -16.07 7.08 -3.81
N GLN A 68 -16.38 6.30 -2.80
CA GLN A 68 -15.48 5.32 -2.23
C GLN A 68 -15.88 3.94 -2.75
N TRP A 69 -14.91 3.12 -3.04
CA TRP A 69 -15.12 1.70 -3.32
C TRP A 69 -14.06 0.88 -2.60
N PHE A 70 -14.36 -0.38 -2.40
CA PHE A 70 -13.47 -1.35 -1.79
C PHE A 70 -12.96 -2.30 -2.88
N ARG A 71 -11.64 -2.45 -3.01
CA ARG A 71 -11.00 -3.32 -4.00
C ARG A 71 -10.00 -4.24 -3.34
N VAL A 72 -10.09 -5.51 -3.68
CA VAL A 72 -9.17 -6.59 -3.33
C VAL A 72 -9.06 -7.52 -4.56
N PRO A 73 -8.11 -8.47 -4.59
CA PRO A 73 -8.09 -9.51 -5.62
C PRO A 73 -9.45 -10.22 -5.74
N PRO A 74 -9.91 -10.52 -6.96
CA PRO A 74 -11.14 -11.28 -7.18
C PRO A 74 -11.15 -12.67 -6.53
N LYS A 75 -9.96 -13.28 -6.35
CA LYS A 75 -9.81 -14.59 -5.72
C LYS A 75 -8.64 -14.57 -4.75
N ILE A 76 -8.88 -15.06 -3.54
CA ILE A 76 -7.87 -15.27 -2.51
C ILE A 76 -8.00 -16.72 -2.05
N PHE A 77 -7.01 -17.54 -2.38
CA PHE A 77 -6.90 -18.92 -1.89
C PHE A 77 -6.05 -18.93 -0.64
N PHE A 78 -6.49 -19.58 0.39
CA PHE A 78 -5.85 -19.62 1.70
C PHE A 78 -5.91 -21.03 2.29
N GLU A 79 -5.24 -21.25 3.43
CA GLU A 79 -5.02 -22.54 4.07
C GLU A 79 -3.94 -23.39 3.40
N LYS A 80 -3.53 -24.42 4.11
CA LYS A 80 -2.50 -25.38 3.70
C LYS A 80 -2.84 -26.02 2.35
N ALA A 81 -1.85 -26.13 1.51
CA ALA A 81 -1.94 -26.68 0.16
C ALA A 81 -2.74 -25.83 -0.84
N SER A 82 -3.07 -24.57 -0.53
CA SER A 82 -3.72 -23.66 -1.48
C SER A 82 -2.88 -23.42 -2.74
N ILE A 83 -1.56 -23.61 -2.70
CA ILE A 83 -0.67 -23.58 -3.88
C ILE A 83 -1.07 -24.59 -4.96
N THR A 84 -1.79 -25.66 -4.61
CA THR A 84 -2.27 -26.66 -5.58
C THR A 84 -3.27 -26.09 -6.58
N TYR A 85 -3.84 -24.88 -6.31
CA TYR A 85 -4.67 -24.19 -7.27
C TYR A 85 -3.94 -23.95 -8.61
N LEU A 86 -2.62 -23.84 -8.61
CA LEU A 86 -1.82 -23.70 -9.83
C LEU A 86 -2.01 -24.86 -10.82
N ARG A 87 -2.47 -26.02 -10.38
CA ARG A 87 -2.82 -27.16 -11.25
C ARG A 87 -4.06 -26.91 -12.11
N HIS A 88 -4.85 -25.89 -11.77
CA HIS A 88 -6.16 -25.61 -12.36
C HIS A 88 -6.20 -24.28 -13.12
N ILE A 89 -5.12 -23.51 -13.14
CA ILE A 89 -5.07 -22.28 -13.92
C ILE A 89 -5.04 -22.61 -15.41
N GLU A 90 -5.66 -21.76 -16.20
CA GLU A 90 -5.56 -21.80 -17.67
C GLU A 90 -4.36 -20.95 -18.07
N ALA A 91 -3.33 -21.59 -18.58
CA ALA A 91 -2.08 -20.94 -18.95
C ALA A 91 -1.37 -21.75 -20.04
N ASP A 92 -0.79 -21.06 -21.00
CA ASP A 92 0.15 -21.61 -22.00
C ASP A 92 1.58 -21.24 -21.65
N ARG A 93 1.83 -20.05 -21.11
CA ARG A 93 3.16 -19.51 -20.83
C ARG A 93 3.18 -18.76 -19.49
N VAL A 94 3.84 -19.33 -18.51
CA VAL A 94 3.93 -18.79 -17.14
C VAL A 94 5.29 -18.15 -16.90
N MET A 95 5.32 -16.87 -16.54
CA MET A 95 6.52 -16.21 -16.03
C MET A 95 6.51 -16.22 -14.50
N LEU A 96 7.49 -16.87 -13.90
CA LEU A 96 7.69 -16.87 -12.45
C LEU A 96 8.71 -15.78 -12.08
N VAL A 97 8.31 -14.80 -11.29
CA VAL A 97 9.17 -13.72 -10.77
C VAL A 97 9.43 -13.96 -9.30
N CYS A 98 10.69 -14.01 -8.90
CA CYS A 98 11.08 -14.23 -7.51
C CYS A 98 12.45 -13.62 -7.19
N ASP A 99 12.85 -13.66 -5.92
CA ASP A 99 14.21 -13.40 -5.50
C ASP A 99 15.07 -14.68 -5.53
N PRO A 100 16.43 -14.56 -5.49
CA PRO A 100 17.33 -15.73 -5.51
C PRO A 100 17.09 -16.70 -4.37
N GLY A 101 16.61 -16.22 -3.21
CA GLY A 101 16.31 -17.05 -2.04
C GLY A 101 15.19 -18.05 -2.33
N MET A 102 14.20 -17.68 -3.12
CA MET A 102 13.08 -18.57 -3.47
C MET A 102 13.55 -19.77 -4.30
N VAL A 103 14.58 -19.57 -5.11
CA VAL A 103 15.23 -20.67 -5.86
C VAL A 103 16.06 -21.53 -4.90
N GLN A 104 16.88 -20.92 -4.06
CA GLN A 104 17.75 -21.63 -3.11
C GLN A 104 16.97 -22.47 -2.08
N PHE A 105 15.83 -21.96 -1.61
CA PHE A 105 14.97 -22.69 -0.65
C PHE A 105 14.04 -23.69 -1.32
N GLY A 106 14.07 -23.81 -2.68
CA GLY A 106 13.27 -24.78 -3.42
C GLY A 106 11.79 -24.40 -3.59
N TYR A 107 11.39 -23.16 -3.24
CA TYR A 107 10.02 -22.69 -3.43
C TYR A 107 9.67 -22.45 -4.89
N ALA A 108 10.63 -21.98 -5.70
CA ALA A 108 10.44 -21.88 -7.13
C ALA A 108 10.19 -23.25 -7.79
N ASP A 109 10.90 -24.30 -7.36
CA ASP A 109 10.68 -25.65 -7.84
C ASP A 109 9.35 -26.24 -7.34
N LEU A 110 8.91 -25.87 -6.15
CA LEU A 110 7.57 -26.25 -5.66
C LEU A 110 6.47 -25.69 -6.58
N VAL A 111 6.55 -24.41 -6.98
CA VAL A 111 5.64 -23.79 -7.95
C VAL A 111 5.70 -24.50 -9.30
N LYS A 112 6.90 -24.76 -9.83
CA LYS A 112 7.08 -25.50 -11.11
C LYS A 112 6.43 -26.88 -11.08
N ARG A 113 6.60 -27.64 -10.00
CA ARG A 113 5.95 -28.95 -9.83
C ARG A 113 4.44 -28.87 -9.87
N GLN A 114 3.82 -27.81 -9.31
CA GLN A 114 2.37 -27.64 -9.41
C GLN A 114 1.96 -27.37 -10.87
N LEU A 115 2.75 -26.58 -11.60
CA LEU A 115 2.49 -26.28 -13.02
C LEU A 115 2.75 -27.50 -13.93
N GLU A 116 3.71 -28.36 -13.62
CA GLU A 116 3.92 -29.65 -14.32
C GLU A 116 2.72 -30.59 -14.19
N LEU A 117 2.00 -30.51 -13.05
CA LEU A 117 0.77 -31.28 -12.80
C LEU A 117 -0.48 -30.61 -13.40
N ASN A 118 -0.33 -29.41 -13.98
CA ASN A 118 -1.41 -28.73 -14.67
C ASN A 118 -1.74 -29.44 -15.98
N ARG A 119 -3.02 -29.57 -16.30
CA ARG A 119 -3.52 -30.24 -17.53
C ARG A 119 -3.00 -29.59 -18.82
N HIS A 120 -2.77 -28.28 -18.80
CA HIS A 120 -2.26 -27.51 -19.94
C HIS A 120 -0.75 -27.59 -20.10
N LYS A 121 -0.03 -28.01 -19.05
CA LYS A 121 1.45 -28.11 -19.02
C LYS A 121 2.11 -26.86 -19.59
N PRO A 122 1.88 -25.68 -19.01
CA PRO A 122 2.39 -24.43 -19.56
C PRO A 122 3.92 -24.43 -19.64
N ALA A 123 4.46 -23.73 -20.63
CA ALA A 123 5.88 -23.40 -20.64
C ALA A 123 6.17 -22.45 -19.48
N VAL A 124 7.24 -22.71 -18.72
CA VAL A 124 7.60 -21.89 -17.55
C VAL A 124 8.96 -21.27 -17.75
N ASP A 125 9.04 -19.96 -17.61
CA ASP A 125 10.29 -19.22 -17.53
C ASP A 125 10.40 -18.55 -16.16
N VAL A 126 11.64 -18.31 -15.68
CA VAL A 126 11.89 -17.79 -14.33
C VAL A 126 12.80 -16.56 -14.40
N PHE A 127 12.33 -15.47 -13.82
CA PHE A 127 13.13 -14.30 -13.53
C PHE A 127 13.39 -14.26 -12.01
N SER A 128 14.62 -14.58 -11.60
CA SER A 128 15.00 -14.74 -10.19
C SER A 128 15.96 -13.66 -9.66
N ASP A 129 16.17 -12.58 -10.41
CA ASP A 129 17.17 -11.56 -10.09
C ASP A 129 16.58 -10.36 -9.30
N VAL A 130 15.50 -10.56 -8.56
CA VAL A 130 14.91 -9.48 -7.78
C VAL A 130 15.70 -9.27 -6.49
N GLU A 131 16.29 -8.07 -6.34
CA GLU A 131 16.99 -7.65 -5.14
C GLU A 131 16.03 -7.09 -4.08
N PRO A 132 16.44 -7.05 -2.81
CA PRO A 132 15.73 -6.29 -1.77
C PRO A 132 15.60 -4.80 -2.18
N ASN A 133 14.41 -4.21 -2.03
CA ASN A 133 14.09 -2.87 -2.52
C ASN A 133 14.32 -2.70 -4.03
N PRO A 134 13.53 -3.38 -4.87
CA PRO A 134 13.77 -3.51 -6.28
C PRO A 134 13.92 -2.16 -6.98
N SER A 135 14.85 -2.11 -7.92
CA SER A 135 15.18 -0.92 -8.67
C SER A 135 14.47 -0.86 -10.02
N THR A 136 14.41 0.33 -10.62
CA THR A 136 13.92 0.49 -12.00
C THR A 136 14.72 -0.35 -12.99
N ASN A 137 16.04 -0.54 -12.75
CA ASN A 137 16.87 -1.39 -13.61
C ASN A 137 16.42 -2.85 -13.59
N THR A 138 16.12 -3.39 -12.41
CA THR A 138 15.59 -4.76 -12.28
C THR A 138 14.22 -4.89 -12.92
N VAL A 139 13.36 -3.90 -12.76
CA VAL A 139 12.05 -3.88 -13.42
C VAL A 139 12.18 -3.91 -14.93
N TYR A 140 13.08 -3.11 -15.52
CA TYR A 140 13.28 -3.11 -16.98
C TYR A 140 13.93 -4.39 -17.49
N LYS A 141 14.89 -5.00 -16.78
CA LYS A 141 15.43 -6.31 -17.13
C LYS A 141 14.35 -7.40 -17.16
N GLY A 142 13.49 -7.42 -16.13
CA GLY A 142 12.36 -8.35 -16.09
C GLY A 142 11.34 -8.08 -17.20
N LEU A 143 11.10 -6.81 -17.53
CA LEU A 143 10.23 -6.43 -18.65
C LEU A 143 10.76 -6.93 -20.00
N GLU A 144 12.07 -6.81 -20.27
CA GLU A 144 12.70 -7.39 -21.47
C GLU A 144 12.41 -8.89 -21.56
N ARG A 145 12.54 -9.61 -20.42
CA ARG A 145 12.24 -11.03 -20.36
C ARG A 145 10.77 -11.34 -20.65
N PHE A 146 9.84 -10.48 -20.15
CA PHE A 146 8.41 -10.64 -20.45
C PHE A 146 8.11 -10.41 -21.94
N VAL A 147 8.76 -9.42 -22.56
CA VAL A 147 8.59 -9.12 -23.98
C VAL A 147 9.10 -10.28 -24.85
N ASP A 148 10.22 -10.91 -24.50
CA ASP A 148 10.76 -12.05 -25.24
C ASP A 148 9.91 -13.32 -25.04
N PHE A 149 9.46 -13.55 -23.79
CA PHE A 149 8.73 -14.78 -23.44
C PHE A 149 7.25 -14.69 -23.75
N GLN A 150 6.63 -13.49 -23.73
CA GLN A 150 5.18 -13.27 -23.94
C GLN A 150 4.30 -14.14 -23.02
N PRO A 151 4.36 -13.98 -21.68
CA PRO A 151 3.56 -14.76 -20.76
C PRO A 151 2.06 -14.39 -20.87
N ASP A 152 1.17 -15.35 -20.64
CA ASP A 152 -0.25 -15.14 -20.41
C ASP A 152 -0.61 -15.21 -18.91
N VAL A 153 0.30 -15.79 -18.10
CA VAL A 153 0.22 -15.75 -16.63
C VAL A 153 1.56 -15.32 -16.06
N ILE A 154 1.50 -14.41 -15.09
CA ILE A 154 2.65 -13.96 -14.32
C ILE A 154 2.43 -14.38 -12.86
N ILE A 155 3.39 -15.07 -12.27
CA ILE A 155 3.38 -15.48 -10.86
C ILE A 155 4.49 -14.75 -10.13
N ALA A 156 4.14 -13.95 -9.12
CA ALA A 156 5.08 -13.35 -8.19
C ALA A 156 5.19 -14.22 -6.94
N LEU A 157 6.39 -14.77 -6.67
CA LEU A 157 6.68 -15.61 -5.52
C LEU A 157 7.73 -14.95 -4.63
N GLY A 158 7.40 -14.66 -3.39
CA GLY A 158 8.36 -14.08 -2.45
C GLY A 158 7.76 -13.11 -1.45
N GLY A 159 8.59 -12.27 -0.86
CA GLY A 159 8.16 -11.15 -0.03
C GLY A 159 7.71 -9.94 -0.85
N GLY A 160 7.51 -8.81 -0.16
CA GLY A 160 7.06 -7.56 -0.80
C GLY A 160 7.91 -7.14 -1.99
N SER A 161 9.25 -7.25 -1.91
CA SER A 161 10.16 -6.87 -2.99
C SER A 161 9.90 -7.62 -4.29
N ALA A 162 9.74 -8.96 -4.23
CA ALA A 162 9.45 -9.77 -5.40
C ALA A 162 8.08 -9.43 -6.01
N MET A 163 7.07 -9.24 -5.17
CA MET A 163 5.73 -8.88 -5.62
C MET A 163 5.67 -7.47 -6.21
N ASP A 164 6.36 -6.51 -5.60
CA ASP A 164 6.40 -5.12 -6.07
C ASP A 164 7.12 -4.99 -7.41
N ALA A 165 8.26 -5.69 -7.57
CA ALA A 165 8.96 -5.77 -8.85
C ALA A 165 8.07 -6.38 -9.94
N ALA A 166 7.43 -7.51 -9.63
CA ALA A 166 6.55 -8.20 -10.59
C ALA A 166 5.33 -7.33 -10.98
N LYS A 167 4.72 -6.61 -10.04
CA LYS A 167 3.63 -5.65 -10.33
C LYS A 167 4.08 -4.55 -11.28
N ALA A 168 5.28 -4.00 -11.07
CA ALA A 168 5.81 -2.96 -11.96
C ALA A 168 6.14 -3.52 -13.34
N MET A 169 6.76 -4.70 -13.43
CA MET A 169 7.01 -5.40 -14.69
C MET A 169 5.71 -5.66 -15.44
N TRP A 170 4.70 -6.22 -14.76
CA TRP A 170 3.38 -6.48 -15.29
C TRP A 170 2.71 -5.21 -15.84
N MET A 171 2.71 -4.12 -15.06
CA MET A 171 2.14 -2.84 -15.48
C MET A 171 2.77 -2.32 -16.78
N PHE A 172 4.10 -2.35 -16.91
CA PHE A 172 4.78 -1.87 -18.11
C PHE A 172 4.63 -2.83 -19.29
N PHE A 173 4.52 -4.13 -19.05
CA PHE A 173 4.25 -5.14 -20.08
C PHE A 173 2.85 -4.98 -20.69
N GLU A 174 1.85 -4.80 -19.85
CA GLU A 174 0.46 -4.59 -20.29
C GLU A 174 0.25 -3.24 -20.96
N HIS A 175 0.96 -2.21 -20.49
CA HIS A 175 0.77 -0.82 -20.89
C HIS A 175 2.11 -0.17 -21.26
N PRO A 176 2.67 -0.44 -22.44
CA PRO A 176 3.97 0.10 -22.87
C PRO A 176 4.01 1.64 -22.92
N ASP A 177 2.87 2.32 -23.04
CA ASP A 177 2.75 3.77 -23.02
C ASP A 177 2.85 4.39 -21.61
N VAL A 178 2.78 3.55 -20.56
CA VAL A 178 2.92 4.00 -19.17
C VAL A 178 4.39 4.23 -18.88
N SER A 179 4.75 5.43 -18.43
CA SER A 179 6.10 5.76 -18.00
C SER A 179 6.25 5.68 -16.47
N PHE A 180 7.45 5.32 -16.00
CA PHE A 180 7.78 5.39 -14.58
C PHE A 180 7.61 6.80 -14.02
N PHE A 181 7.96 7.83 -14.80
CA PHE A 181 7.77 9.24 -14.42
C PHE A 181 6.28 9.57 -14.17
N GLY A 182 5.37 9.10 -15.02
CA GLY A 182 3.94 9.25 -14.82
C GLY A 182 3.42 8.44 -13.63
N ALA A 183 3.86 7.19 -13.50
CA ALA A 183 3.43 6.29 -12.45
C ALA A 183 3.87 6.74 -11.04
N LYS A 184 5.06 7.34 -10.89
CA LYS A 184 5.60 7.86 -9.61
C LYS A 184 5.03 9.21 -9.17
N GLN A 185 4.13 9.82 -9.94
CA GLN A 185 3.53 11.11 -9.56
C GLN A 185 2.83 11.03 -8.22
N LYS A 186 3.11 12.02 -7.36
CA LYS A 186 2.49 12.13 -6.04
C LYS A 186 0.97 12.28 -6.16
N PHE A 187 0.25 11.64 -5.28
CA PHE A 187 -1.21 11.71 -5.18
C PHE A 187 -1.61 11.71 -3.69
N LEU A 188 -2.77 12.24 -3.38
CA LEU A 188 -3.36 12.18 -2.04
C LEU A 188 -4.31 10.99 -1.90
N ASP A 189 -4.99 10.65 -2.96
CA ASP A 189 -6.00 9.58 -3.00
C ASP A 189 -5.86 8.84 -4.34
N ILE A 190 -5.56 7.55 -4.28
CA ILE A 190 -5.38 6.67 -5.45
C ILE A 190 -6.57 6.75 -6.43
N ARG A 191 -7.78 6.96 -5.91
CA ARG A 191 -9.01 7.09 -6.71
C ARG A 191 -9.09 8.39 -7.52
N LYS A 192 -8.22 9.36 -7.20
CA LYS A 192 -8.23 10.72 -7.76
C LYS A 192 -6.97 11.05 -8.55
N ARG A 193 -6.19 10.05 -8.94
CA ARG A 193 -4.99 10.26 -9.74
C ARG A 193 -5.32 10.98 -11.06
N THR A 194 -4.45 11.88 -11.47
CA THR A 194 -4.50 12.53 -12.78
C THR A 194 -3.87 11.66 -13.86
N TYR A 195 -2.76 11.00 -13.55
CA TYR A 195 -2.16 9.99 -14.42
C TYR A 195 -2.89 8.66 -14.23
N LYS A 196 -3.54 8.19 -15.27
CA LYS A 196 -4.37 6.96 -15.23
C LYS A 196 -3.64 5.82 -15.91
N ILE A 197 -3.69 4.66 -15.27
CA ILE A 197 -3.28 3.38 -15.84
C ILE A 197 -4.56 2.64 -16.25
N PRO A 198 -4.64 2.12 -17.49
CA PRO A 198 -5.80 1.34 -17.91
C PRO A 198 -5.99 0.08 -17.05
N TYR A 199 -7.25 -0.36 -16.90
CA TYR A 199 -7.57 -1.60 -16.17
C TYR A 199 -7.60 -2.85 -17.07
N ALA A 200 -7.69 -2.68 -18.38
CA ALA A 200 -7.75 -3.81 -19.30
C ALA A 200 -6.38 -4.49 -19.34
N GLN A 201 -6.35 -5.73 -18.90
CA GLN A 201 -5.15 -6.56 -18.83
C GLN A 201 -5.37 -7.84 -19.62
N LYS A 202 -4.33 -8.29 -20.30
CA LYS A 202 -4.33 -9.50 -21.11
C LYS A 202 -3.77 -10.70 -20.35
N THR A 203 -2.91 -10.44 -19.36
CA THR A 203 -2.25 -11.46 -18.58
C THR A 203 -2.90 -11.57 -17.19
N THR A 204 -3.02 -12.80 -16.68
CA THR A 204 -3.44 -13.04 -15.30
C THR A 204 -2.26 -12.87 -14.35
N PHE A 205 -2.42 -12.06 -13.30
CA PHE A 205 -1.38 -11.83 -12.31
C PHE A 205 -1.69 -12.53 -10.98
N ILE A 206 -0.79 -13.41 -10.55
CA ILE A 206 -0.92 -14.22 -9.33
C ILE A 206 0.19 -13.84 -8.35
N CYS A 207 -0.16 -13.56 -7.10
CA CYS A 207 0.80 -13.32 -6.02
C CYS A 207 0.79 -14.46 -5.01
N ILE A 208 1.98 -14.93 -4.64
CA ILE A 208 2.21 -16.01 -3.66
C ILE A 208 3.20 -15.49 -2.61
N PRO A 209 2.71 -14.98 -1.46
CA PRO A 209 3.57 -14.44 -0.42
C PRO A 209 4.33 -15.54 0.33
N THR A 210 5.60 -15.27 0.64
CA THR A 210 6.45 -16.12 1.48
C THR A 210 6.86 -15.43 2.78
N THR A 211 6.26 -14.28 3.09
CA THR A 211 6.40 -13.55 4.35
C THR A 211 5.03 -13.08 4.83
N SER A 212 4.86 -13.01 6.14
CA SER A 212 3.62 -12.53 6.77
C SER A 212 3.84 -11.10 7.26
N GLY A 213 3.76 -10.10 6.36
CA GLY A 213 4.10 -8.71 6.69
C GLY A 213 3.45 -7.69 5.78
N THR A 214 3.88 -7.62 4.55
CA THR A 214 3.56 -6.52 3.64
C THR A 214 2.14 -6.54 3.10
N GLY A 215 1.49 -7.70 3.04
CA GLY A 215 0.17 -7.84 2.38
C GLY A 215 0.18 -7.47 0.89
N SER A 216 1.37 -7.46 0.23
CA SER A 216 1.48 -7.00 -1.16
C SER A 216 0.65 -7.85 -2.11
N GLU A 217 0.37 -9.10 -1.77
CA GLU A 217 -0.48 -10.01 -2.56
C GLU A 217 -1.93 -9.52 -2.75
N VAL A 218 -2.38 -8.58 -1.93
CA VAL A 218 -3.75 -8.03 -1.99
C VAL A 218 -3.79 -6.52 -2.16
N THR A 219 -2.64 -5.86 -2.32
CA THR A 219 -2.57 -4.40 -2.41
C THR A 219 -2.43 -3.89 -3.84
N SER A 220 -2.82 -2.63 -4.01
CA SER A 220 -2.71 -1.87 -5.26
C SER A 220 -1.45 -1.00 -5.30
N PHE A 221 -0.40 -1.41 -4.59
CA PHE A 221 0.85 -0.66 -4.43
C PHE A 221 2.04 -1.48 -4.88
N ALA A 222 3.09 -0.79 -5.35
CA ALA A 222 4.42 -1.33 -5.56
C ALA A 222 5.46 -0.25 -5.21
N VAL A 223 6.44 -0.57 -4.39
CA VAL A 223 7.51 0.38 -4.02
C VAL A 223 8.76 0.07 -4.83
N ILE A 224 9.13 0.99 -5.73
CA ILE A 224 10.27 0.84 -6.64
C ILE A 224 11.30 1.92 -6.36
N THR A 225 12.55 1.52 -6.28
CA THR A 225 13.69 2.43 -6.12
C THR A 225 14.12 2.94 -7.50
N ASP A 226 14.12 4.23 -7.68
CA ASP A 226 14.65 4.87 -8.89
C ASP A 226 16.18 4.70 -8.91
N SER A 227 16.71 4.03 -9.92
CA SER A 227 18.14 3.71 -10.02
C SER A 227 19.04 4.94 -10.18
N GLU A 228 18.51 6.07 -10.68
CA GLU A 228 19.26 7.31 -10.89
C GLU A 228 19.33 8.13 -9.60
N THR A 229 18.19 8.23 -8.90
CA THR A 229 18.06 9.11 -7.73
C THR A 229 18.21 8.38 -6.40
N HIS A 230 18.19 7.04 -6.40
CA HIS A 230 18.16 6.17 -5.21
C HIS A 230 16.98 6.45 -4.26
N ILE A 231 15.93 7.08 -4.77
CA ILE A 231 14.72 7.39 -4.00
C ILE A 231 13.67 6.30 -4.22
N LYS A 232 13.06 5.84 -3.14
CA LYS A 232 11.92 4.92 -3.19
C LYS A 232 10.64 5.67 -3.54
N TYR A 233 9.94 5.20 -4.56
CA TYR A 233 8.66 5.75 -5.00
C TYR A 233 7.56 4.71 -4.86
N PRO A 234 6.48 5.02 -4.13
CA PRO A 234 5.29 4.19 -4.15
C PRO A 234 4.55 4.42 -5.48
N LEU A 235 4.48 3.39 -6.29
CA LEU A 235 3.55 3.31 -7.41
C LEU A 235 2.22 2.83 -6.86
N ALA A 236 1.15 3.56 -7.10
CA ALA A 236 -0.15 3.21 -6.55
C ALA A 236 -1.23 3.43 -7.59
N ASP A 237 -1.85 2.36 -8.01
CA ASP A 237 -3.01 2.35 -8.89
C ASP A 237 -3.78 1.04 -8.70
N TYR A 238 -5.11 1.09 -8.81
CA TYR A 238 -5.92 -0.12 -8.72
C TYR A 238 -5.64 -1.12 -9.85
N ALA A 239 -5.01 -0.70 -10.94
CA ALA A 239 -4.51 -1.58 -11.98
C ALA A 239 -3.38 -2.52 -11.48
N LEU A 240 -2.73 -2.21 -10.36
CA LEU A 240 -1.70 -3.05 -9.74
C LEU A 240 -2.26 -4.11 -8.78
N THR A 241 -3.59 -4.15 -8.59
CA THR A 241 -4.21 -5.19 -7.74
C THR A 241 -4.06 -6.55 -8.42
N PRO A 242 -3.48 -7.56 -7.79
CA PRO A 242 -3.41 -8.91 -8.36
C PRO A 242 -4.80 -9.50 -8.67
N ASP A 243 -4.87 -10.39 -9.65
CA ASP A 243 -6.09 -11.13 -9.95
C ASP A 243 -6.33 -12.24 -8.95
N ILE A 244 -5.24 -12.85 -8.49
CA ILE A 244 -5.28 -14.00 -7.59
C ILE A 244 -4.18 -13.85 -6.53
N ALA A 245 -4.54 -14.08 -5.27
CA ALA A 245 -3.60 -14.28 -4.17
C ALA A 245 -3.65 -15.75 -3.71
N ILE A 246 -2.50 -16.37 -3.46
CA ILE A 246 -2.41 -17.73 -2.91
C ILE A 246 -1.62 -17.64 -1.60
N VAL A 247 -2.32 -17.73 -0.49
CA VAL A 247 -1.83 -17.51 0.87
C VAL A 247 -1.65 -18.87 1.56
N ASP A 248 -0.57 -19.58 1.18
CA ASP A 248 -0.30 -20.93 1.70
C ASP A 248 0.68 -20.88 2.88
N PRO A 249 0.25 -21.24 4.11
CA PRO A 249 1.10 -21.17 5.29
C PRO A 249 2.35 -22.08 5.21
N ALA A 250 2.35 -23.10 4.36
CA ALA A 250 3.53 -23.93 4.14
C ALA A 250 4.74 -23.14 3.60
N LEU A 251 4.50 -22.01 2.93
CA LEU A 251 5.55 -21.17 2.35
C LEU A 251 6.18 -20.18 3.36
N VAL A 252 5.63 -20.06 4.56
CA VAL A 252 6.17 -19.19 5.62
C VAL A 252 6.76 -19.94 6.80
N MET A 253 6.79 -21.27 6.73
CA MET A 253 7.31 -22.11 7.82
C MET A 253 8.80 -21.93 8.09
N SER A 254 9.59 -21.63 7.07
CA SER A 254 11.04 -21.41 7.17
C SER A 254 11.47 -19.99 7.54
N VAL A 255 10.51 -19.08 7.73
CA VAL A 255 10.83 -17.67 8.04
C VAL A 255 11.51 -17.58 9.41
N PRO A 256 12.71 -16.95 9.52
CA PRO A 256 13.42 -16.82 10.79
C PRO A 256 12.63 -15.99 11.82
N ALA A 257 12.86 -16.29 13.10
CA ALA A 257 12.16 -15.63 14.21
C ALA A 257 12.31 -14.09 14.17
N SER A 258 13.51 -13.58 13.87
CA SER A 258 13.75 -12.13 13.76
C SER A 258 12.91 -11.48 12.64
N VAL A 259 12.77 -12.15 11.50
CA VAL A 259 11.92 -11.68 10.40
C VAL A 259 10.44 -11.78 10.78
N THR A 260 10.06 -12.86 11.49
CA THR A 260 8.69 -13.00 12.01
C THR A 260 8.31 -11.86 12.95
N ALA A 261 9.22 -11.45 13.85
CA ALA A 261 9.01 -10.32 14.74
C ALA A 261 8.80 -9.02 13.98
N ASP A 262 9.73 -8.69 13.08
CA ASP A 262 9.70 -7.45 12.32
C ASP A 262 8.45 -7.39 11.41
N THR A 263 8.17 -8.46 10.66
CA THR A 263 7.03 -8.48 9.74
C THR A 263 5.69 -8.54 10.48
N GLY A 264 5.61 -9.25 11.60
CA GLY A 264 4.40 -9.33 12.42
C GLY A 264 4.05 -7.99 13.07
N MET A 265 5.04 -7.24 13.56
CA MET A 265 4.82 -5.87 14.05
C MET A 265 4.46 -4.91 12.92
N ASP A 266 4.92 -5.14 11.70
CA ASP A 266 4.50 -4.41 10.52
C ASP A 266 3.02 -4.64 10.21
N VAL A 267 2.56 -5.91 10.27
CA VAL A 267 1.12 -6.25 10.16
C VAL A 267 0.28 -5.49 11.18
N LEU A 268 0.73 -5.46 12.44
CA LEU A 268 0.04 -4.73 13.49
C LEU A 268 -0.06 -3.23 13.16
N THR A 269 1.03 -2.66 12.69
CA THR A 269 1.07 -1.24 12.30
C THR A 269 0.15 -0.96 11.12
N HIS A 270 0.16 -1.79 10.08
CA HIS A 270 -0.78 -1.71 8.96
C HIS A 270 -2.24 -1.73 9.43
N ALA A 271 -2.57 -2.66 10.32
CA ALA A 271 -3.93 -2.83 10.83
C ALA A 271 -4.38 -1.66 11.71
N ILE A 272 -3.52 -1.18 12.61
CA ILE A 272 -3.85 -0.04 13.49
C ILE A 272 -3.98 1.25 12.65
N GLU A 273 -3.04 1.55 11.76
CA GLU A 273 -3.10 2.77 10.94
C GLU A 273 -4.30 2.76 9.99
N SER A 274 -4.62 1.62 9.37
CA SER A 274 -5.79 1.52 8.51
C SER A 274 -7.12 1.65 9.27
N TYR A 275 -7.17 1.21 10.55
CA TYR A 275 -8.34 1.38 11.39
C TYR A 275 -8.63 2.83 11.73
N VAL A 276 -7.61 3.59 12.13
CA VAL A 276 -7.74 5.00 12.55
C VAL A 276 -7.64 5.97 11.38
N SER A 277 -7.40 5.48 10.18
CA SER A 277 -7.30 6.31 8.98
C SER A 277 -8.57 7.13 8.76
N VAL A 278 -8.41 8.39 8.34
CA VAL A 278 -9.54 9.23 7.89
C VAL A 278 -10.27 8.65 6.68
N MET A 279 -9.67 7.68 5.98
CA MET A 279 -10.26 6.95 4.86
C MET A 279 -10.89 5.62 5.27
N ALA A 280 -10.80 5.23 6.53
CA ALA A 280 -11.38 3.99 7.04
C ALA A 280 -12.89 3.90 6.75
N SER A 281 -13.35 2.69 6.52
CA SER A 281 -14.76 2.34 6.29
C SER A 281 -15.13 1.14 7.16
N ASP A 282 -16.40 0.80 7.24
CA ASP A 282 -16.85 -0.37 7.99
C ASP A 282 -16.20 -1.66 7.45
N TYR A 283 -15.98 -1.74 6.13
CA TYR A 283 -15.28 -2.87 5.50
C TYR A 283 -13.83 -2.97 5.97
N THR A 284 -13.08 -1.86 5.96
CA THR A 284 -11.67 -1.87 6.36
C THR A 284 -11.50 -2.03 7.86
N ARG A 285 -12.38 -1.44 8.67
CA ARG A 285 -12.33 -1.55 10.14
C ARG A 285 -12.51 -2.97 10.64
N GLY A 286 -13.45 -3.73 10.05
CA GLY A 286 -13.65 -5.14 10.42
C GLY A 286 -12.40 -5.98 10.14
N LEU A 287 -11.76 -5.79 8.98
CA LEU A 287 -10.52 -6.49 8.62
C LEU A 287 -9.35 -6.08 9.55
N SER A 288 -9.22 -4.79 9.84
CA SER A 288 -8.18 -4.26 10.73
C SER A 288 -8.31 -4.83 12.15
N LEU A 289 -9.50 -4.82 12.74
CA LEU A 289 -9.72 -5.36 14.08
C LEU A 289 -9.40 -6.84 14.16
N GLN A 290 -9.83 -7.62 13.17
CA GLN A 290 -9.51 -9.05 13.15
C GLN A 290 -8.01 -9.29 12.97
N ALA A 291 -7.32 -8.51 12.13
CA ALA A 291 -5.87 -8.60 11.97
C ALA A 291 -5.15 -8.25 13.29
N ILE A 292 -5.54 -7.17 13.98
CA ILE A 292 -4.99 -6.78 15.29
C ILE A 292 -5.14 -7.93 16.28
N LYS A 293 -6.34 -8.50 16.37
CA LYS A 293 -6.60 -9.63 17.28
C LYS A 293 -5.69 -10.82 16.98
N LEU A 294 -5.62 -11.23 15.72
CA LEU A 294 -4.77 -12.36 15.31
C LEU A 294 -3.29 -12.12 15.64
N VAL A 295 -2.77 -10.90 15.44
CA VAL A 295 -1.38 -10.57 15.77
C VAL A 295 -1.14 -10.68 17.27
N PHE A 296 -1.96 -10.07 18.12
CA PHE A 296 -1.78 -10.14 19.58
C PHE A 296 -1.92 -11.54 20.14
N GLU A 297 -2.75 -12.37 19.55
CA GLU A 297 -2.96 -13.76 19.99
C GLU A 297 -1.86 -14.72 19.51
N ASN A 298 -1.16 -14.41 18.38
CA ASN A 298 -0.33 -15.41 17.73
C ASN A 298 1.13 -14.97 17.48
N LEU A 299 1.46 -13.67 17.45
CA LEU A 299 2.79 -13.21 17.03
C LEU A 299 3.90 -13.72 17.96
N GLU A 300 3.72 -13.61 19.28
CA GLU A 300 4.72 -14.07 20.26
C GLU A 300 4.93 -15.58 20.14
N HIS A 301 3.85 -16.35 19.99
CA HIS A 301 3.92 -17.79 19.80
C HIS A 301 4.61 -18.16 18.49
N SER A 302 4.24 -17.52 17.40
CA SER A 302 4.86 -17.69 16.08
C SER A 302 6.36 -17.33 16.09
N TYR A 303 6.74 -16.28 16.82
CA TYR A 303 8.14 -15.89 17.02
C TYR A 303 8.94 -16.95 17.78
N ARG A 304 8.38 -17.51 18.87
CA ARG A 304 9.06 -18.46 19.75
C ARG A 304 9.12 -19.87 19.20
N PHE A 305 8.04 -20.34 18.59
CA PHE A 305 7.87 -21.74 18.22
C PHE A 305 7.73 -21.95 16.72
N GLY A 306 7.11 -21.02 15.99
CA GLY A 306 6.97 -21.08 14.54
C GLY A 306 6.16 -22.28 14.05
N ASP A 307 5.18 -22.76 14.85
CA ASP A 307 4.31 -23.85 14.47
C ASP A 307 3.32 -23.48 13.37
N GLU A 308 2.73 -24.49 12.73
CA GLU A 308 1.87 -24.32 11.57
C GLU A 308 0.66 -23.43 11.87
N GLU A 309 0.01 -23.59 13.03
CA GLU A 309 -1.18 -22.83 13.38
C GLU A 309 -0.87 -21.33 13.54
N SER A 310 0.14 -21.02 14.34
CA SER A 310 0.52 -19.61 14.56
C SER A 310 1.03 -18.94 13.28
N ARG A 311 1.77 -19.67 12.43
CA ARG A 311 2.21 -19.19 11.11
C ARG A 311 1.03 -18.91 10.19
N GLU A 312 0.05 -19.79 10.14
CA GLU A 312 -1.19 -19.58 9.37
C GLU A 312 -1.95 -18.35 9.86
N LYS A 313 -2.14 -18.21 11.18
CA LYS A 313 -2.84 -17.04 11.75
C LYS A 313 -2.14 -15.73 11.43
N MET A 314 -0.80 -15.70 11.52
CA MET A 314 -0.01 -14.52 11.14
C MET A 314 -0.08 -14.25 9.65
N HIS A 315 -0.09 -15.28 8.80
CA HIS A 315 -0.20 -15.12 7.36
C HIS A 315 -1.57 -14.55 6.95
N ASN A 316 -2.64 -15.07 7.53
CA ASN A 316 -3.99 -14.54 7.37
C ASN A 316 -4.11 -13.09 7.89
N ALA A 317 -3.51 -12.77 9.05
CA ALA A 317 -3.49 -11.42 9.59
C ALA A 317 -2.81 -10.42 8.62
N SER A 318 -1.69 -10.82 8.00
CA SER A 318 -0.97 -10.02 7.00
C SER A 318 -1.86 -9.70 5.80
N THR A 319 -2.52 -10.71 5.23
CA THR A 319 -3.44 -10.55 4.11
C THR A 319 -4.63 -9.65 4.47
N MET A 320 -5.23 -9.85 5.66
CA MET A 320 -6.36 -9.03 6.12
C MET A 320 -5.95 -7.57 6.34
N ALA A 321 -4.80 -7.31 6.97
CA ALA A 321 -4.25 -5.96 7.11
C ALA A 321 -3.95 -5.34 5.74
N GLY A 322 -3.42 -6.14 4.81
CA GLY A 322 -3.19 -5.76 3.41
C GLY A 322 -4.47 -5.28 2.72
N MET A 323 -5.55 -6.06 2.80
CA MET A 323 -6.86 -5.67 2.26
C MET A 323 -7.39 -4.38 2.90
N ALA A 324 -7.18 -4.20 4.20
CA ALA A 324 -7.63 -3.02 4.92
C ALA A 324 -6.88 -1.77 4.46
N PHE A 325 -5.54 -1.77 4.54
CA PHE A 325 -4.78 -0.56 4.22
C PHE A 325 -4.73 -0.24 2.72
N ALA A 326 -4.87 -1.22 1.84
CA ALA A 326 -5.02 -0.96 0.40
C ALA A 326 -6.22 -0.06 0.09
N ASN A 327 -7.23 -0.05 0.94
CA ASN A 327 -8.47 0.72 0.79
C ASN A 327 -8.59 1.91 1.77
N ALA A 328 -7.94 1.85 2.93
CA ALA A 328 -7.98 2.92 3.93
C ALA A 328 -6.70 3.77 3.97
N PHE A 329 -5.63 3.30 3.32
CA PHE A 329 -4.28 3.87 3.39
C PHE A 329 -3.66 3.81 4.79
N LEU A 330 -2.45 4.37 4.90
CA LEU A 330 -1.65 4.39 6.12
C LEU A 330 -1.52 5.83 6.66
N GLY A 331 -0.82 5.98 7.75
CA GLY A 331 -0.69 7.25 8.46
C GLY A 331 0.75 7.74 8.62
N ILE A 332 0.96 8.49 9.70
CA ILE A 332 2.25 9.12 9.99
C ILE A 332 3.32 8.11 10.40
N ASN A 333 2.94 6.96 10.97
CA ASN A 333 3.90 5.94 11.40
C ASN A 333 4.71 5.42 10.22
N HIS A 334 4.04 4.94 9.18
CA HIS A 334 4.69 4.51 7.95
C HIS A 334 5.44 5.65 7.25
N SER A 335 4.89 6.86 7.27
CA SER A 335 5.57 8.03 6.71
C SER A 335 6.90 8.32 7.39
N LEU A 336 6.99 8.17 8.71
CA LEU A 336 8.21 8.29 9.49
C LEU A 336 9.14 7.10 9.24
N ALA A 337 8.62 5.86 9.28
CA ALA A 337 9.40 4.65 9.10
C ALA A 337 10.13 4.61 7.74
N HIS A 338 9.49 5.07 6.67
CA HIS A 338 10.11 5.20 5.34
C HIS A 338 11.29 6.19 5.29
N LYS A 339 11.42 7.10 6.25
CA LYS A 339 12.52 8.05 6.34
C LYS A 339 13.57 7.62 7.36
N VAL A 340 13.12 7.24 8.55
CA VAL A 340 13.98 6.87 9.68
C VAL A 340 14.68 5.53 9.41
N GLY A 341 13.96 4.51 8.96
CA GLY A 341 14.51 3.18 8.74
C GLY A 341 15.72 3.18 7.82
N PRO A 342 15.64 3.69 6.58
CA PRO A 342 16.80 3.77 5.68
C PRO A 342 17.93 4.67 6.18
N MET A 343 17.63 5.72 6.97
CA MET A 343 18.63 6.64 7.48
C MET A 343 19.55 5.97 8.53
N PHE A 344 19.00 5.02 9.29
CA PHE A 344 19.71 4.33 10.37
C PHE A 344 19.92 2.83 10.09
N ASP A 345 19.64 2.38 8.87
CA ASP A 345 19.74 0.97 8.46
C ASP A 345 18.92 0.01 9.37
N ILE A 346 17.74 0.45 9.79
CA ILE A 346 16.83 -0.33 10.61
C ILE A 346 15.78 -0.98 9.70
N PRO A 347 15.50 -2.29 9.85
CA PRO A 347 14.45 -2.98 9.11
C PRO A 347 13.09 -2.27 9.21
N HIS A 348 12.34 -2.23 8.13
CA HIS A 348 11.10 -1.46 8.01
C HIS A 348 10.09 -1.79 9.12
N GLY A 349 9.76 -3.07 9.31
CA GLY A 349 8.80 -3.48 10.34
C GLY A 349 9.28 -3.18 11.76
N ARG A 350 10.58 -3.30 12.03
CA ARG A 350 11.19 -2.90 13.31
C ARG A 350 11.07 -1.41 13.54
N THR A 351 11.32 -0.59 12.52
CA THR A 351 11.14 0.87 12.61
C THR A 351 9.68 1.20 12.91
N ASN A 352 8.74 0.55 12.23
CA ASN A 352 7.31 0.70 12.49
C ASN A 352 6.96 0.33 13.94
N ALA A 353 7.48 -0.78 14.46
CA ALA A 353 7.25 -1.22 15.83
C ALA A 353 7.70 -0.17 16.86
N ILE A 354 8.92 0.34 16.72
CA ILE A 354 9.51 1.32 17.65
C ILE A 354 8.69 2.63 17.65
N LEU A 355 8.28 3.10 16.50
CA LEU A 355 7.56 4.37 16.37
C LEU A 355 6.10 4.27 16.84
N MET A 356 5.45 3.12 16.70
CA MET A 356 4.01 2.97 16.85
C MET A 356 3.45 3.41 18.22
N PRO A 357 4.03 3.06 19.38
CA PRO A 357 3.54 3.53 20.66
C PRO A 357 3.55 5.06 20.78
N HIS A 358 4.57 5.71 20.22
CA HIS A 358 4.71 7.16 20.21
C HIS A 358 3.68 7.83 19.29
N VAL A 359 3.44 7.24 18.13
CA VAL A 359 2.44 7.73 17.16
C VAL A 359 1.03 7.59 17.71
N ILE A 360 0.70 6.48 18.38
CA ILE A 360 -0.59 6.28 19.05
C ILE A 360 -0.82 7.41 20.05
N ARG A 361 0.16 7.69 20.93
CA ARG A 361 0.07 8.77 21.93
C ARG A 361 -0.03 10.15 21.29
N TYR A 362 0.71 10.38 20.19
CA TYR A 362 0.68 11.65 19.49
C TYR A 362 -0.68 11.90 18.82
N ASN A 363 -1.17 10.92 18.05
CA ASN A 363 -2.44 11.02 17.34
C ASN A 363 -3.67 10.98 18.27
N GLY A 364 -3.58 10.32 19.44
CA GLY A 364 -4.65 10.20 20.41
C GLY A 364 -4.84 11.47 21.28
N ARG A 365 -4.04 12.53 21.08
CA ARG A 365 -4.22 13.81 21.78
C ARG A 365 -5.02 14.76 20.91
N ASP A 366 -5.91 15.52 21.53
CA ASP A 366 -6.65 16.57 20.85
C ASP A 366 -5.67 17.59 20.23
N PRO A 367 -5.65 17.75 18.91
CA PRO A 367 -4.70 18.62 18.24
C PRO A 367 -5.07 20.09 18.43
N GLN A 368 -4.07 20.95 18.61
CA GLN A 368 -4.29 22.40 18.68
C GLN A 368 -4.78 22.99 17.35
N LYS A 369 -4.56 22.28 16.23
CA LYS A 369 -4.99 22.69 14.89
C LYS A 369 -5.50 21.47 14.15
N HIS A 370 -6.79 21.49 13.82
CA HIS A 370 -7.36 20.45 12.96
C HIS A 370 -6.96 20.68 11.50
N ALA A 371 -6.38 19.66 10.89
CA ALA A 371 -6.35 19.56 9.44
C ALA A 371 -7.74 19.07 9.00
N MET A 372 -8.52 19.94 8.36
CA MET A 372 -9.82 19.53 7.82
C MET A 372 -9.63 18.53 6.70
N PHE A 373 -9.99 17.28 6.95
CA PHE A 373 -10.08 16.27 5.93
C PHE A 373 -11.54 16.07 5.51
N PRO A 374 -11.80 15.75 4.22
CA PRO A 374 -13.16 15.77 3.67
C PRO A 374 -14.21 14.92 4.36
N LYS A 375 -13.82 13.95 5.18
CA LYS A 375 -14.75 12.99 5.77
C LYS A 375 -15.21 13.38 7.19
N TYR A 376 -14.32 14.05 7.93
CA TYR A 376 -14.59 14.40 9.33
C TYR A 376 -14.22 15.86 9.56
N ASP A 377 -15.09 16.60 10.22
CA ASP A 377 -14.93 17.99 10.68
C ASP A 377 -14.65 18.08 12.18
N TYR A 378 -14.46 16.93 12.83
CA TYR A 378 -14.16 16.80 14.25
C TYR A 378 -13.03 15.78 14.49
N PHE A 379 -12.33 15.95 15.61
CA PHE A 379 -11.32 15.01 16.08
C PHE A 379 -11.97 13.72 16.58
N ARG A 380 -11.39 12.58 16.25
CA ARG A 380 -11.90 11.25 16.64
C ARG A 380 -10.83 10.18 16.84
N ALA A 381 -9.55 10.49 16.64
CA ALA A 381 -8.50 9.49 16.69
C ALA A 381 -8.37 8.85 18.08
N ASP A 382 -8.57 9.61 19.14
CA ASP A 382 -8.63 9.11 20.51
C ASP A 382 -9.68 8.01 20.69
N LYS A 383 -10.88 8.26 20.21
CA LYS A 383 -11.97 7.28 20.22
C LYS A 383 -11.61 6.05 19.38
N ASP A 384 -11.08 6.22 18.17
CA ASP A 384 -10.75 5.10 17.29
C ASP A 384 -9.66 4.20 17.91
N TYR A 385 -8.64 4.77 18.58
CA TYR A 385 -7.66 3.97 19.33
C TYR A 385 -8.27 3.30 20.57
N ALA A 386 -9.14 4.02 21.31
CA ALA A 386 -9.84 3.46 22.46
C ALA A 386 -10.76 2.29 22.07
N ASP A 387 -11.42 2.38 20.92
CA ASP A 387 -12.28 1.31 20.38
C ASP A 387 -11.49 0.03 20.10
N ILE A 388 -10.22 0.13 19.65
CA ILE A 388 -9.31 -1.03 19.52
C ILE A 388 -9.07 -1.66 20.90
N ALA A 389 -8.75 -0.87 21.92
CA ALA A 389 -8.49 -1.38 23.25
C ALA A 389 -9.74 -2.06 23.85
N ARG A 390 -10.94 -1.48 23.65
CA ARG A 390 -12.22 -2.08 24.06
C ARG A 390 -12.49 -3.40 23.33
N PHE A 391 -12.29 -3.44 22.03
CA PHE A 391 -12.46 -4.65 21.22
C PHE A 391 -11.57 -5.80 21.70
N MET A 392 -10.35 -5.47 22.11
CA MET A 392 -9.39 -6.45 22.65
C MET A 392 -9.68 -6.84 24.11
N GLY A 393 -10.69 -6.23 24.75
CA GLY A 393 -11.03 -6.50 26.15
C GLY A 393 -10.00 -5.95 27.15
N TRP A 394 -9.17 -4.97 26.77
CA TRP A 394 -8.16 -4.36 27.66
C TRP A 394 -8.65 -3.20 28.48
N GLY A 395 -9.90 -2.81 28.30
CA GLY A 395 -10.48 -1.71 29.01
C GLY A 395 -11.95 -1.94 29.38
N THR A 396 -12.47 -1.06 30.20
CA THR A 396 -13.86 -1.04 30.63
C THR A 396 -14.55 0.22 30.13
N ASP A 397 -15.89 0.20 30.08
CA ASP A 397 -16.69 1.37 29.72
C ASP A 397 -16.55 2.55 30.70
N LYS A 398 -15.90 2.33 31.86
CA LYS A 398 -15.64 3.37 32.87
C LYS A 398 -14.36 4.17 32.57
N GLN A 399 -13.48 3.68 31.70
CA GLN A 399 -12.25 4.37 31.36
C GLN A 399 -12.49 5.36 30.23
N SER A 400 -11.83 6.50 30.33
CA SER A 400 -11.84 7.53 29.28
C SER A 400 -11.10 7.03 28.03
N ASP A 401 -11.41 7.62 26.89
CA ASP A 401 -10.70 7.30 25.63
C ASP A 401 -9.20 7.58 25.76
N ALA A 402 -8.80 8.66 26.45
CA ALA A 402 -7.40 8.99 26.70
C ALA A 402 -6.65 7.91 27.50
N GLU A 403 -7.28 7.32 28.53
CA GLU A 403 -6.70 6.20 29.28
C GLU A 403 -6.56 4.96 28.41
N LEU A 404 -7.54 4.68 27.53
CA LEU A 404 -7.50 3.54 26.64
C LEU A 404 -6.50 3.70 25.49
N VAL A 405 -6.24 4.91 25.05
CA VAL A 405 -5.13 5.22 24.13
C VAL A 405 -3.80 4.82 24.75
N GLU A 406 -3.56 5.14 26.03
CA GLU A 406 -2.34 4.76 26.74
C GLU A 406 -2.24 3.23 26.92
N VAL A 407 -3.36 2.56 27.24
CA VAL A 407 -3.41 1.10 27.33
C VAL A 407 -3.00 0.47 26.00
N LEU A 408 -3.54 0.92 24.86
CA LEU A 408 -3.17 0.41 23.55
C LEU A 408 -1.69 0.63 23.25
N ALA A 409 -1.17 1.84 23.48
CA ALA A 409 0.23 2.16 23.26
C ALA A 409 1.15 1.28 24.11
N GLN A 410 0.80 1.02 25.36
CA GLN A 410 1.54 0.15 26.26
C GLN A 410 1.50 -1.32 25.78
N LYS A 411 0.34 -1.82 25.32
CA LYS A 411 0.20 -3.18 24.78
C LYS A 411 1.05 -3.41 23.52
N VAL A 412 1.11 -2.42 22.63
CA VAL A 412 1.97 -2.47 21.44
C VAL A 412 3.46 -2.52 21.85
N TYR A 413 3.85 -1.69 22.83
CA TYR A 413 5.20 -1.67 23.37
C TYR A 413 5.57 -3.03 23.99
N GLU A 414 4.71 -3.60 24.82
CA GLU A 414 4.91 -4.90 25.49
C GLU A 414 5.06 -6.02 24.46
N LEU A 415 4.22 -6.04 23.41
CA LEU A 415 4.32 -7.02 22.35
C LEU A 415 5.66 -6.91 21.61
N GLY A 416 6.11 -5.68 21.29
CA GLY A 416 7.42 -5.48 20.67
C GLY A 416 8.57 -6.06 21.49
N ILE A 417 8.55 -5.85 22.82
CA ILE A 417 9.54 -6.44 23.75
C ILE A 417 9.42 -7.97 23.76
N SER A 418 8.23 -8.54 23.81
CA SER A 418 8.02 -10.01 23.90
C SER A 418 8.56 -10.76 22.68
N VAL A 419 8.65 -10.09 21.52
CA VAL A 419 9.23 -10.64 20.29
C VAL A 419 10.67 -10.18 20.03
N GLY A 420 11.36 -9.67 21.06
CA GLY A 420 12.78 -9.38 21.02
C GLY A 420 13.16 -8.09 20.29
N ILE A 421 12.24 -7.14 20.08
CA ILE A 421 12.54 -5.84 19.53
C ILE A 421 12.94 -4.88 20.66
N ALA A 422 14.10 -4.23 20.53
CA ALA A 422 14.47 -3.13 21.43
C ALA A 422 13.59 -1.91 21.10
N MET A 423 12.66 -1.61 22.00
CA MET A 423 11.63 -0.59 21.82
C MET A 423 12.08 0.82 22.30
N ASN A 424 13.38 1.02 22.57
CA ASN A 424 13.98 2.27 23.04
C ASN A 424 14.97 2.82 22.02
#